data_a244c76ef6b93e9e6ebd99f6ff712063
#
_entry.id   a244c76ef6b93e9e6ebd99f6ff712063
#
_cell.length_a   1.000
_cell.length_b   1.000
_cell.length_c   1.000
_cell.angle_alpha   90.00
_cell.angle_beta   90.00
_cell.angle_gamma   90.00
#
_symmetry.space_group_name_H-M   'P 1'
#
loop_
_entity.id
_entity.type
_entity.pdbx_description
1 polymer ?
#
loop_
_entity_poly.entity_id
_entity_poly.type
_entity_poly.pdbx_seq_one_letter_code
_entity_poly.pdbx_strand_id
1 'polypeptide(L)'
;MRKILAFFFLVGFAVGAFGQEHKVNWMTVEEAVAAQKKEPRKIIMDMYTNWCGPCKMLDKYTFQNEDVASYINENFYAVKFNAEGDSSVAFKGQTFTNPNFDPARVRSRNSQHQLASYFGVHAYPTVLFLDENANLLTPVKGFYKPKQLEIFLKVFATNDYKTVTTKEQWVDYQKNFRSEFN
;
A
#
# COMPACT_ATOMS: atom_id res chain seq x y z
N MET A 1 35.12 60.50 -20.52
CA MET A 1 35.19 59.01 -20.55
C MET A 1 34.57 58.49 -19.24
N ARG A 2 33.27 58.11 -19.32
CA ARG A 2 32.50 57.63 -18.14
C ARG A 2 32.52 56.08 -18.21
N LYS A 3 33.18 55.44 -17.23
CA LYS A 3 33.19 54.00 -17.06
C LYS A 3 31.93 53.60 -16.33
N ILE A 4 31.05 52.82 -17.03
CA ILE A 4 29.86 52.21 -16.44
C ILE A 4 30.30 50.86 -15.87
N LEU A 5 30.27 50.73 -14.53
CA LEU A 5 30.42 49.43 -13.84
C LEU A 5 29.06 48.72 -13.86
N ALA A 6 28.98 47.63 -14.59
CA ALA A 6 27.80 46.73 -14.53
C ALA A 6 27.94 45.84 -13.32
N PHE A 7 27.05 45.98 -12.35
CA PHE A 7 26.93 45.09 -11.19
C PHE A 7 26.04 43.90 -11.59
N PHE A 8 26.62 42.72 -11.77
CA PHE A 8 25.89 41.49 -11.94
C PHE A 8 25.37 41.01 -10.58
N PHE A 9 24.08 41.13 -10.33
CA PHE A 9 23.39 40.52 -9.20
C PHE A 9 23.20 39.04 -9.48
N LEU A 10 24.00 38.17 -8.89
CA LEU A 10 23.81 36.72 -8.85
C LEU A 10 22.68 36.42 -7.85
N VAL A 11 21.47 36.25 -8.37
CA VAL A 11 20.33 35.73 -7.57
C VAL A 11 20.57 34.24 -7.40
N GLY A 12 21.12 33.84 -6.25
CA GLY A 12 21.20 32.45 -5.85
C GLY A 12 19.81 31.86 -5.60
N PHE A 13 19.36 31.02 -6.49
CA PHE A 13 18.15 30.19 -6.30
C PHE A 13 18.50 29.11 -5.26
N ALA A 14 18.17 29.38 -3.99
CA ALA A 14 18.19 28.34 -2.96
C ALA A 14 17.06 27.35 -3.26
N VAL A 15 17.37 26.23 -3.91
CA VAL A 15 16.47 25.07 -4.01
C VAL A 15 16.38 24.50 -2.61
N GLY A 16 15.31 24.88 -1.88
CA GLY A 16 14.96 24.28 -0.61
C GLY A 16 14.68 22.78 -0.87
N ALA A 17 15.56 21.92 -0.42
CA ALA A 17 15.29 20.51 -0.28
C ALA A 17 14.19 20.37 0.78
N PHE A 18 12.91 20.40 0.36
CA PHE A 18 11.82 19.94 1.20
C PHE A 18 12.09 18.46 1.46
N GLY A 19 12.45 18.11 2.69
CA GLY A 19 12.48 16.73 3.14
C GLY A 19 11.10 16.13 2.89
N GLN A 20 10.99 15.30 1.87
CA GLN A 20 9.76 14.62 1.53
C GLN A 20 9.49 13.64 2.67
N GLU A 21 8.41 13.88 3.41
CA GLU A 21 8.01 12.97 4.49
C GLU A 21 7.59 11.64 3.83
N HIS A 22 8.46 10.63 3.96
CA HIS A 22 8.28 9.33 3.32
C HIS A 22 7.22 8.52 4.07
N LYS A 23 5.96 8.87 3.82
CA LYS A 23 4.78 8.15 4.31
C LYS A 23 4.03 7.55 3.14
N VAL A 24 3.41 6.40 3.37
CA VAL A 24 2.49 5.81 2.37
C VAL A 24 1.29 6.73 2.17
N ASN A 25 0.99 7.05 0.92
CA ASN A 25 -0.14 7.88 0.51
C ASN A 25 -1.42 7.02 0.50
N TRP A 26 -2.01 6.83 1.68
CA TRP A 26 -3.21 6.01 1.84
C TRP A 26 -4.43 6.65 1.19
N MET A 27 -5.19 5.84 0.47
CA MET A 27 -6.42 6.18 -0.25
C MET A 27 -7.59 5.34 0.28
N THR A 28 -8.81 5.77 -0.02
CA THR A 28 -9.99 4.91 0.05
C THR A 28 -10.00 3.93 -1.14
N VAL A 29 -10.86 2.91 -1.06
CA VAL A 29 -11.03 1.95 -2.16
C VAL A 29 -11.51 2.65 -3.43
N GLU A 30 -12.47 3.55 -3.29
CA GLU A 30 -13.04 4.32 -4.40
C GLU A 30 -12.03 5.24 -5.07
N GLU A 31 -11.19 5.93 -4.28
CA GLU A 31 -10.12 6.79 -4.79
C GLU A 31 -9.09 5.99 -5.59
N ALA A 32 -8.67 4.84 -5.07
CA ALA A 32 -7.71 3.97 -5.75
C ALA A 32 -8.27 3.42 -7.07
N VAL A 33 -9.53 2.95 -7.06
CA VAL A 33 -10.22 2.46 -8.28
C VAL A 33 -10.44 3.60 -9.29
N ALA A 34 -10.76 4.81 -8.82
CA ALA A 34 -10.90 5.97 -9.70
C ALA A 34 -9.56 6.40 -10.30
N ALA A 35 -8.46 6.31 -9.53
CA ALA A 35 -7.11 6.57 -10.01
C ALA A 35 -6.68 5.55 -11.07
N GLN A 36 -6.98 4.25 -10.89
CA GLN A 36 -6.69 3.20 -11.88
C GLN A 36 -7.35 3.46 -13.25
N LYS A 37 -8.53 4.09 -13.29
CA LYS A 37 -9.20 4.43 -14.56
C LYS A 37 -8.45 5.51 -15.35
N LYS A 38 -7.68 6.36 -14.67
CA LYS A 38 -6.89 7.45 -15.29
C LYS A 38 -5.50 6.97 -15.65
N GLU A 39 -4.86 6.27 -14.75
CA GLU A 39 -3.52 5.72 -14.90
C GLU A 39 -3.53 4.28 -14.36
N PRO A 40 -3.46 3.25 -15.24
CA PRO A 40 -3.46 1.86 -14.81
C PRO A 40 -2.25 1.55 -13.94
N ARG A 41 -2.50 1.25 -12.66
CA ARG A 41 -1.49 0.88 -11.67
C ARG A 41 -2.11 -0.14 -10.70
N LYS A 42 -1.31 -1.04 -10.17
CA LYS A 42 -1.78 -2.02 -9.18
C LYS A 42 -2.20 -1.36 -7.87
N ILE A 43 -3.09 -2.03 -7.13
CA ILE A 43 -3.45 -1.61 -5.77
C ILE A 43 -2.77 -2.54 -4.77
N ILE A 44 -2.20 -1.95 -3.72
CA ILE A 44 -1.85 -2.62 -2.47
C ILE A 44 -2.86 -2.22 -1.41
N MET A 45 -3.46 -3.19 -0.70
CA MET A 45 -4.49 -2.90 0.29
C MET A 45 -4.15 -3.56 1.64
N ASP A 46 -3.93 -2.72 2.67
CA ASP A 46 -3.75 -3.18 4.06
C ASP A 46 -5.12 -3.45 4.70
N MET A 47 -5.42 -4.73 4.88
CA MET A 47 -6.61 -5.20 5.62
C MET A 47 -6.28 -5.32 7.09
N TYR A 48 -6.70 -4.34 7.89
CA TYR A 48 -6.42 -4.27 9.33
C TYR A 48 -7.70 -4.26 10.17
N THR A 49 -7.55 -4.37 11.48
CA THR A 49 -8.62 -4.07 12.47
C THR A 49 -8.05 -3.25 13.63
N ASN A 50 -8.91 -2.49 14.32
CA ASN A 50 -8.49 -1.57 15.39
C ASN A 50 -7.87 -2.28 16.61
N TRP A 51 -8.26 -3.53 16.88
CA TRP A 51 -7.76 -4.33 17.99
C TRP A 51 -6.49 -5.14 17.67
N CYS A 52 -6.13 -5.26 16.39
CA CYS A 52 -5.05 -6.11 15.91
C CYS A 52 -3.65 -5.57 16.27
N GLY A 53 -2.99 -6.19 17.23
CA GLY A 53 -1.62 -5.84 17.61
C GLY A 53 -0.60 -5.95 16.49
N PRO A 54 -0.54 -7.09 15.75
CA PRO A 54 0.36 -7.23 14.60
C PRO A 54 0.10 -6.24 13.47
N CYS A 55 -1.15 -5.75 13.27
CA CYS A 55 -1.45 -4.69 12.29
C CYS A 55 -0.77 -3.38 12.67
N LYS A 56 -0.82 -3.02 13.96
CA LYS A 56 -0.12 -1.83 14.48
C LYS A 56 1.39 -1.95 14.32
N MET A 57 1.94 -3.18 14.43
CA MET A 57 3.37 -3.43 14.17
C MET A 57 3.70 -3.27 12.69
N LEU A 58 2.86 -3.80 11.78
CA LEU A 58 3.03 -3.65 10.34
C LEU A 58 2.99 -2.17 9.93
N ASP A 59 2.02 -1.42 10.47
CA ASP A 59 1.92 0.02 10.24
C ASP A 59 3.19 0.76 10.69
N LYS A 60 3.60 0.54 11.95
CA LYS A 60 4.69 1.28 12.58
C LYS A 60 6.08 0.92 12.01
N TYR A 61 6.36 -0.37 11.81
CA TYR A 61 7.71 -0.84 11.52
C TYR A 61 7.95 -1.15 10.05
N THR A 62 6.87 -1.22 9.24
CA THR A 62 6.98 -1.57 7.84
C THR A 62 6.45 -0.46 6.94
N PHE A 63 5.21 -0.04 7.09
CA PHE A 63 4.66 1.01 6.22
C PHE A 63 5.21 2.41 6.50
N GLN A 64 5.77 2.66 7.70
CA GLN A 64 6.48 3.90 8.02
C GLN A 64 8.00 3.83 7.72
N ASN A 65 8.49 2.70 7.20
CA ASN A 65 9.86 2.62 6.69
C ASN A 65 9.96 3.40 5.37
N GLU A 66 11.02 4.19 5.22
CA GLU A 66 11.22 5.10 4.10
C GLU A 66 11.26 4.38 2.75
N ASP A 67 12.03 3.28 2.65
CA ASP A 67 12.17 2.50 1.42
C ASP A 67 10.83 1.88 1.00
N VAL A 68 10.09 1.32 1.98
CA VAL A 68 8.77 0.72 1.75
C VAL A 68 7.76 1.77 1.29
N ALA A 69 7.70 2.92 1.98
CA ALA A 69 6.74 3.98 1.67
C ALA A 69 7.01 4.58 0.28
N SER A 70 8.27 4.88 -0.04
CA SER A 70 8.66 5.40 -1.35
C SER A 70 8.30 4.41 -2.46
N TYR A 71 8.68 3.13 -2.29
CA TYR A 71 8.42 2.10 -3.29
C TYR A 71 6.92 1.87 -3.52
N ILE A 72 6.11 1.86 -2.45
CA ILE A 72 4.65 1.75 -2.56
C ILE A 72 4.07 2.94 -3.31
N ASN A 73 4.45 4.17 -2.94
CA ASN A 73 3.93 5.38 -3.57
C ASN A 73 4.25 5.48 -5.06
N GLU A 74 5.42 4.98 -5.46
CA GLU A 74 5.84 4.97 -6.88
C GLU A 74 5.11 3.92 -7.71
N ASN A 75 4.82 2.75 -7.15
CA ASN A 75 4.42 1.58 -7.93
C ASN A 75 2.97 1.14 -7.73
N PHE A 76 2.30 1.62 -6.66
CA PHE A 76 0.95 1.17 -6.29
C PHE A 76 0.05 2.35 -5.92
N TYR A 77 -1.25 2.13 -6.03
CA TYR A 77 -2.24 2.87 -5.25
C TYR A 77 -2.45 2.15 -3.93
N ALA A 78 -2.18 2.85 -2.83
CA ALA A 78 -2.19 2.25 -1.50
C ALA A 78 -3.54 2.48 -0.81
N VAL A 79 -4.20 1.41 -0.41
CA VAL A 79 -5.47 1.46 0.31
C VAL A 79 -5.28 0.95 1.73
N LYS A 80 -5.82 1.68 2.72
CA LYS A 80 -5.89 1.22 4.11
C LYS A 80 -7.34 0.96 4.50
N PHE A 81 -7.69 -0.31 4.75
CA PHE A 81 -9.07 -0.71 4.93
C PHE A 81 -9.30 -1.43 6.26
N ASN A 82 -10.19 -0.88 7.09
CA ASN A 82 -10.62 -1.55 8.32
C ASN A 82 -11.61 -2.67 7.99
N ALA A 83 -11.13 -3.91 8.09
CA ALA A 83 -11.89 -5.11 7.77
C ALA A 83 -13.05 -5.42 8.73
N GLU A 84 -13.17 -4.67 9.83
CA GLU A 84 -14.28 -4.73 10.80
C GLU A 84 -14.86 -3.31 11.04
N GLY A 85 -14.67 -2.38 10.10
CA GLY A 85 -15.24 -1.03 10.14
C GLY A 85 -16.69 -0.99 9.67
N ASP A 86 -17.28 0.23 9.71
CA ASP A 86 -18.68 0.51 9.37
C ASP A 86 -18.85 1.28 8.05
N SER A 87 -17.77 1.52 7.32
CA SER A 87 -17.81 2.26 6.06
C SER A 87 -18.70 1.59 5.01
N SER A 88 -19.37 2.38 4.19
CA SER A 88 -20.02 1.89 2.96
C SER A 88 -19.02 2.06 1.81
N VAL A 89 -18.74 1.01 1.05
CA VAL A 89 -17.72 0.97 0.00
C VAL A 89 -18.31 0.53 -1.32
N ALA A 90 -18.15 1.36 -2.35
CA ALA A 90 -18.51 1.00 -3.71
C ALA A 90 -17.32 0.35 -4.43
N PHE A 91 -17.44 -0.92 -4.81
CA PHE A 91 -16.40 -1.67 -5.48
C PHE A 91 -17.00 -2.58 -6.57
N LYS A 92 -16.48 -2.48 -7.81
CA LYS A 92 -16.92 -3.27 -8.98
C LYS A 92 -18.44 -3.28 -9.19
N GLY A 93 -19.08 -2.12 -9.04
CA GLY A 93 -20.53 -1.96 -9.27
C GLY A 93 -21.41 -2.49 -8.13
N GLN A 94 -20.83 -2.91 -7.03
CA GLN A 94 -21.54 -3.35 -5.83
C GLN A 94 -21.22 -2.43 -4.65
N THR A 95 -22.16 -2.34 -3.70
CA THR A 95 -21.94 -1.65 -2.43
C THR A 95 -21.75 -2.68 -1.33
N PHE A 96 -20.64 -2.58 -0.62
CA PHE A 96 -20.28 -3.42 0.51
C PHE A 96 -20.40 -2.61 1.80
N THR A 97 -20.99 -3.21 2.82
CA THR A 97 -21.23 -2.61 4.13
C THR A 97 -20.84 -3.57 5.25
N ASN A 98 -21.01 -3.15 6.50
CA ASN A 98 -20.96 -4.02 7.66
C ASN A 98 -22.27 -3.92 8.44
N PRO A 99 -23.33 -4.62 8.02
CA PRO A 99 -24.66 -4.47 8.60
C PRO A 99 -24.77 -4.90 10.07
N ASN A 100 -23.81 -5.69 10.55
CA ASN A 100 -23.76 -6.17 11.93
C ASN A 100 -22.69 -5.45 12.77
N PHE A 101 -22.22 -4.28 12.31
CA PHE A 101 -21.26 -3.48 13.06
C PHE A 101 -21.86 -3.02 14.39
N ASP A 102 -21.11 -3.23 15.46
CA ASP A 102 -21.48 -2.77 16.81
C ASP A 102 -20.58 -1.59 17.22
N PRO A 103 -21.10 -0.35 17.33
CA PRO A 103 -20.31 0.82 17.73
C PRO A 103 -19.67 0.70 19.12
N ALA A 104 -20.28 -0.10 20.03
CA ALA A 104 -19.71 -0.33 21.35
C ALA A 104 -18.42 -1.17 21.31
N ARG A 105 -18.19 -1.89 20.22
CA ARG A 105 -17.06 -2.82 20.03
C ARG A 105 -15.98 -2.29 19.09
N VAL A 106 -15.94 -0.99 18.81
CA VAL A 106 -14.98 -0.37 17.85
C VAL A 106 -13.51 -0.63 18.20
N ARG A 107 -13.17 -0.88 19.47
CA ARG A 107 -11.80 -1.18 19.95
C ARG A 107 -11.55 -2.67 20.24
N SER A 108 -12.52 -3.52 19.99
CA SER A 108 -12.46 -4.97 20.17
C SER A 108 -12.91 -5.67 18.88
N ARG A 109 -12.99 -7.00 18.91
CA ARG A 109 -13.48 -7.76 17.74
C ARG A 109 -14.92 -7.36 17.42
N ASN A 110 -15.16 -7.07 16.16
CA ASN A 110 -16.46 -6.70 15.60
C ASN A 110 -16.86 -7.67 14.48
N SER A 111 -18.02 -7.46 13.88
CA SER A 111 -18.43 -8.18 12.70
C SER A 111 -17.52 -7.84 11.51
N GLN A 112 -17.29 -8.82 10.67
CA GLN A 112 -16.47 -8.64 9.47
C GLN A 112 -17.25 -7.83 8.41
N HIS A 113 -16.56 -6.86 7.81
CA HIS A 113 -17.07 -6.10 6.69
C HIS A 113 -17.22 -6.99 5.44
N GLN A 114 -18.31 -6.79 4.68
CA GLN A 114 -18.60 -7.58 3.49
C GLN A 114 -17.47 -7.55 2.44
N LEU A 115 -16.74 -6.44 2.29
CA LEU A 115 -15.61 -6.36 1.36
C LEU A 115 -14.44 -7.26 1.80
N ALA A 116 -14.18 -7.36 3.10
CA ALA A 116 -13.16 -8.28 3.61
C ALA A 116 -13.56 -9.75 3.36
N SER A 117 -14.85 -10.07 3.51
CA SER A 117 -15.39 -11.39 3.17
C SER A 117 -15.30 -11.67 1.66
N TYR A 118 -15.59 -10.67 0.81
CA TYR A 118 -15.46 -10.77 -0.66
C TYR A 118 -14.04 -11.16 -1.10
N PHE A 119 -13.00 -10.61 -0.44
CA PHE A 119 -11.61 -10.97 -0.71
C PHE A 119 -11.13 -12.22 0.06
N GLY A 120 -11.99 -12.90 0.82
CA GLY A 120 -11.63 -14.09 1.60
C GLY A 120 -10.62 -13.82 2.72
N VAL A 121 -10.65 -12.62 3.30
CA VAL A 121 -9.73 -12.25 4.39
C VAL A 121 -10.28 -12.74 5.71
N HIS A 122 -9.58 -13.65 6.38
CA HIS A 122 -9.99 -14.24 7.67
C HIS A 122 -8.93 -14.10 8.78
N ALA A 123 -7.83 -13.41 8.49
CA ALA A 123 -6.73 -13.17 9.43
C ALA A 123 -6.17 -11.75 9.25
N TYR A 124 -5.64 -11.17 10.32
CA TYR A 124 -5.10 -9.80 10.30
C TYR A 124 -3.70 -9.73 10.88
N PRO A 125 -2.80 -8.90 10.31
CA PRO A 125 -3.00 -8.17 9.06
C PRO A 125 -2.98 -9.09 7.83
N THR A 126 -3.63 -8.67 6.77
CA THR A 126 -3.46 -9.25 5.43
C THR A 126 -3.26 -8.13 4.42
N VAL A 127 -2.17 -8.17 3.68
CA VAL A 127 -1.90 -7.26 2.57
C VAL A 127 -2.39 -7.91 1.28
N LEU A 128 -3.34 -7.27 0.59
CA LEU A 128 -3.83 -7.72 -0.70
C LEU A 128 -3.08 -7.00 -1.82
N PHE A 129 -2.72 -7.75 -2.86
CA PHE A 129 -2.26 -7.19 -4.13
C PHE A 129 -3.35 -7.40 -5.18
N LEU A 130 -3.75 -6.31 -5.85
CA LEU A 130 -4.73 -6.33 -6.92
C LEU A 130 -4.07 -5.85 -8.23
N ASP A 131 -4.51 -6.43 -9.35
CA ASP A 131 -4.05 -6.00 -10.68
C ASP A 131 -4.60 -4.62 -11.08
N GLU A 132 -4.27 -4.18 -12.28
CA GLU A 132 -4.67 -2.88 -12.83
C GLU A 132 -6.18 -2.77 -13.12
N ASN A 133 -6.93 -3.89 -12.99
CA ASN A 133 -8.38 -3.97 -13.11
C ASN A 133 -9.06 -4.26 -11.75
N ALA A 134 -8.33 -4.06 -10.66
CA ALA A 134 -8.76 -4.36 -9.31
C ALA A 134 -9.21 -5.82 -9.08
N ASN A 135 -8.60 -6.80 -9.81
CA ASN A 135 -8.77 -8.21 -9.51
C ASN A 135 -7.72 -8.64 -8.48
N LEU A 136 -8.12 -9.49 -7.54
CA LEU A 136 -7.19 -10.03 -6.54
C LEU A 136 -6.12 -10.89 -7.21
N LEU A 137 -4.85 -10.54 -7.00
CA LEU A 137 -3.70 -11.35 -7.38
C LEU A 137 -3.34 -12.33 -6.26
N THR A 138 -3.11 -11.79 -5.06
CA THR A 138 -2.71 -12.62 -3.91
C THR A 138 -2.96 -11.92 -2.58
N PRO A 139 -3.36 -12.66 -1.53
CA PRO A 139 -3.31 -12.21 -0.14
C PRO A 139 -1.98 -12.61 0.51
N VAL A 140 -1.28 -11.67 1.12
CA VAL A 140 -0.08 -11.89 1.94
C VAL A 140 -0.46 -11.71 3.40
N LYS A 141 -0.51 -12.80 4.16
CA LYS A 141 -1.03 -12.84 5.54
C LYS A 141 0.08 -12.69 6.56
N GLY A 142 -0.14 -11.85 7.56
CA GLY A 142 0.74 -11.69 8.72
C GLY A 142 1.62 -10.45 8.68
N PHE A 143 2.41 -10.29 9.74
CA PHE A 143 3.38 -9.21 9.88
C PHE A 143 4.68 -9.53 9.14
N TYR A 144 5.14 -8.62 8.31
CA TYR A 144 6.39 -8.68 7.58
C TYR A 144 7.23 -7.44 7.90
N LYS A 145 8.52 -7.63 8.19
CA LYS A 145 9.48 -6.52 8.26
C LYS A 145 9.75 -5.96 6.87
N PRO A 146 10.34 -4.73 6.72
CA PRO A 146 10.60 -4.12 5.41
C PRO A 146 11.25 -5.07 4.40
N LYS A 147 12.39 -5.66 4.75
CA LYS A 147 13.11 -6.64 3.88
C LYS A 147 12.29 -7.86 3.49
N GLN A 148 11.33 -8.26 4.33
CA GLN A 148 10.48 -9.42 4.06
C GLN A 148 9.28 -9.06 3.19
N LEU A 149 8.76 -7.80 3.27
CA LEU A 149 7.69 -7.34 2.41
C LEU A 149 8.20 -6.99 1.01
N GLU A 150 9.46 -6.57 0.90
CA GLU A 150 10.08 -6.12 -0.34
C GLU A 150 9.92 -7.10 -1.50
N ILE A 151 10.13 -8.40 -1.28
CA ILE A 151 10.02 -9.41 -2.33
C ILE A 151 8.60 -9.45 -2.94
N PHE A 152 7.55 -9.27 -2.11
CA PHE A 152 6.19 -9.20 -2.59
C PHE A 152 5.93 -7.89 -3.33
N LEU A 153 6.43 -6.76 -2.82
CA LEU A 153 6.31 -5.48 -3.50
C LEU A 153 6.96 -5.55 -4.88
N LYS A 154 8.17 -6.05 -4.97
CA LYS A 154 8.91 -6.13 -6.25
C LYS A 154 8.29 -7.12 -7.23
N VAL A 155 7.96 -8.33 -6.83
CA VAL A 155 7.39 -9.34 -7.72
C VAL A 155 6.08 -8.89 -8.37
N PHE A 156 5.25 -8.12 -7.64
CA PHE A 156 4.01 -7.59 -8.21
C PHE A 156 4.24 -6.31 -9.02
N ALA A 157 5.10 -5.40 -8.58
CA ALA A 157 5.38 -4.17 -9.31
C ALA A 157 6.02 -4.46 -10.69
N THR A 158 7.00 -5.36 -10.76
CA THR A 158 7.71 -5.73 -12.00
C THR A 158 6.95 -6.69 -12.90
N ASN A 159 5.82 -7.23 -12.45
CA ASN A 159 5.05 -8.29 -13.13
C ASN A 159 5.74 -9.68 -13.17
N ASP A 160 6.78 -9.91 -12.37
CA ASP A 160 7.45 -11.20 -12.31
C ASP A 160 6.51 -12.34 -11.87
N TYR A 161 5.45 -12.02 -11.11
CA TYR A 161 4.41 -12.99 -10.75
C TYR A 161 3.76 -13.68 -11.97
N LYS A 162 3.84 -13.10 -13.17
CA LYS A 162 3.32 -13.69 -14.41
C LYS A 162 4.17 -14.88 -14.89
N THR A 163 5.44 -14.89 -14.50
CA THR A 163 6.41 -15.97 -14.83
C THR A 163 6.67 -16.89 -13.66
N VAL A 164 6.50 -16.39 -12.42
CA VAL A 164 6.66 -17.15 -11.17
C VAL A 164 5.30 -17.75 -10.78
N THR A 165 4.91 -18.84 -11.46
CA THR A 165 3.56 -19.41 -11.35
C THR A 165 3.51 -20.73 -10.57
N THR A 166 4.67 -21.39 -10.34
CA THR A 166 4.77 -22.63 -9.56
C THR A 166 5.45 -22.39 -8.21
N LYS A 167 5.25 -23.34 -7.30
CA LYS A 167 5.91 -23.31 -5.98
C LYS A 167 7.44 -23.37 -6.11
N GLU A 168 7.95 -24.16 -7.03
CA GLU A 168 9.37 -24.33 -7.31
C GLU A 168 9.98 -23.01 -7.82
N GLN A 169 9.32 -22.37 -8.78
CA GLN A 169 9.72 -21.04 -9.30
C GLN A 169 9.71 -19.98 -8.21
N TRP A 170 8.72 -20.02 -7.31
CA TRP A 170 8.69 -19.10 -6.17
C TRP A 170 9.85 -19.32 -5.20
N VAL A 171 10.18 -20.57 -4.90
CA VAL A 171 11.34 -20.91 -4.05
C VAL A 171 12.64 -20.43 -4.69
N ASP A 172 12.81 -20.64 -6.00
CA ASP A 172 13.98 -20.16 -6.73
C ASP A 172 14.05 -18.64 -6.78
N TYR A 173 12.92 -17.97 -6.98
CA TYR A 173 12.82 -16.51 -6.93
C TYR A 173 13.25 -15.97 -5.57
N GLN A 174 12.73 -16.56 -4.48
CA GLN A 174 13.10 -16.18 -3.11
C GLN A 174 14.60 -16.40 -2.83
N LYS A 175 15.17 -17.53 -3.28
CA LYS A 175 16.60 -17.85 -3.09
C LYS A 175 17.53 -16.86 -3.78
N ASN A 176 17.13 -16.37 -4.95
CA ASN A 176 17.92 -15.43 -5.77
C ASN A 176 17.63 -13.97 -5.44
N PHE A 177 16.56 -13.69 -4.72
CA PHE A 177 16.18 -12.32 -4.34
C PHE A 177 17.23 -11.70 -3.41
N ARG A 178 17.60 -10.46 -3.71
CA ARG A 178 18.50 -9.65 -2.88
C ARG A 178 17.74 -8.42 -2.41
N SER A 179 17.49 -8.37 -1.11
CA SER A 179 16.81 -7.22 -0.48
C SER A 179 17.70 -5.98 -0.52
N GLU A 180 17.11 -4.86 -0.87
CA GLU A 180 17.72 -3.54 -0.93
C GLU A 180 17.16 -2.61 0.16
N PHE A 181 15.98 -2.91 0.70
CA PHE A 181 15.36 -2.14 1.78
C PHE A 181 16.12 -2.31 3.10
N ASN A 182 16.12 -1.25 3.92
CA ASN A 182 16.76 -1.21 5.22
C ASN A 182 15.85 -1.68 6.36
#